data_88d2ad1fd52756973e8502f101790b93
#
_entry.id   88d2ad1fd52756973e8502f101790b93
#
_cell.length_a   1.000
_cell.length_b   1.000
_cell.length_c   1.000
_cell.angle_alpha   90.00
_cell.angle_beta   90.00
_cell.angle_gamma   90.00
#
_symmetry.space_group_name_H-M   'P 1'
#
loop_
_entity.id
_entity.type
_entity.pdbx_description
1 polymer ?
#
loop_
_entity_poly.entity_id
_entity_poly.type
_entity_poly.pdbx_seq_one_letter_code
_entity_poly.pdbx_strand_id
1 'polypeptide(L)'
;VVDGKPNILYAVFKTGNNGKFVDNLENGGFACHFDLDTGTVTGPGHTSNMDIAYEHPYSGIKFKGFKIPYCEEVKELVKNAALEEPEFKYCGWDVCISENGPAIIEGNDYAAYDFPQLPDEDTPKVGLISIIKQYIPDLKL
;
A
#
# COMPACT_ATOMS: atom_id res chain seq x y z
N VAL A 1 3.68 1.88 15.47
CA VAL A 1 3.18 1.28 16.72
C VAL A 1 2.78 2.39 17.68
N VAL A 2 1.57 2.35 18.21
CA VAL A 2 1.03 3.33 19.18
C VAL A 2 0.56 2.57 20.40
N ASP A 3 1.02 2.97 21.59
CA ASP A 3 0.71 2.32 22.86
C ASP A 3 0.92 0.79 22.85
N GLY A 4 2.00 0.34 22.22
CA GLY A 4 2.34 -1.07 22.07
C GLY A 4 1.47 -1.86 21.09
N LYS A 5 0.60 -1.17 20.33
CA LYS A 5 -0.26 -1.79 19.32
C LYS A 5 0.18 -1.39 17.91
N PRO A 6 0.37 -2.36 17.00
CA PRO A 6 0.64 -2.10 15.62
C PRO A 6 -0.66 -1.68 14.91
N ASN A 7 -0.58 -0.58 14.15
CA ASN A 7 -1.70 -0.06 13.38
C ASN A 7 -1.28 0.12 11.94
N ILE A 8 -2.07 -0.35 10.99
CA ILE A 8 -1.86 -0.10 9.57
C ILE A 8 -2.60 1.20 9.25
N LEU A 9 -1.85 2.22 8.86
CA LEU A 9 -2.42 3.54 8.54
C LEU A 9 -3.00 3.57 7.13
N TYR A 10 -2.30 2.95 6.19
CA TYR A 10 -2.68 2.81 4.79
C TYR A 10 -1.89 1.69 4.14
N ALA A 11 -2.32 1.28 2.98
CA ALA A 11 -1.56 0.41 2.10
C ALA A 11 -1.86 0.73 0.63
N VAL A 12 -0.92 0.37 -0.22
CA VAL A 12 -0.99 0.54 -1.66
C VAL A 12 -0.63 -0.77 -2.33
N PHE A 13 -1.43 -1.20 -3.29
CA PHE A 13 -1.10 -2.33 -4.12
C PHE A 13 -0.24 -1.86 -5.29
N LYS A 14 0.95 -2.44 -5.42
CA LYS A 14 1.86 -2.19 -6.54
C LYS A 14 1.91 -3.40 -7.46
N THR A 15 2.04 -3.16 -8.75
CA THR A 15 2.29 -4.21 -9.74
C THR A 15 3.27 -3.73 -10.80
N GLY A 16 4.15 -4.63 -11.21
CA GLY A 16 5.12 -4.36 -12.27
C GLY A 16 4.47 -4.29 -13.65
N ASN A 17 5.29 -4.08 -14.66
CA ASN A 17 4.88 -4.06 -16.05
C ASN A 17 5.78 -4.99 -16.90
N ASN A 18 5.14 -5.87 -17.65
CA ASN A 18 5.69 -6.67 -18.73
C ASN A 18 7.11 -7.26 -18.50
N GLY A 19 7.19 -8.27 -17.62
CA GLY A 19 8.42 -9.08 -17.47
C GLY A 19 9.63 -8.34 -16.86
N LYS A 20 9.43 -7.13 -16.35
CA LYS A 20 10.45 -6.47 -15.55
C LYS A 20 10.47 -7.10 -14.14
N PHE A 21 11.68 -7.28 -13.62
CA PHE A 21 11.89 -7.89 -12.29
C PHE A 21 11.57 -6.95 -11.11
N VAL A 22 11.23 -5.70 -11.41
CA VAL A 22 10.94 -4.66 -10.41
C VAL A 22 9.56 -4.06 -10.64
N ASP A 23 8.86 -3.78 -9.57
CA ASP A 23 7.53 -3.18 -9.55
C ASP A 23 7.54 -1.65 -9.39
N ASN A 24 8.73 -1.04 -9.44
CA ASN A 24 8.87 0.41 -9.27
C ASN A 24 8.06 1.17 -10.32
N LEU A 25 7.32 2.16 -9.87
CA LEU A 25 6.53 3.04 -10.75
C LEU A 25 7.37 3.70 -11.84
N GLU A 26 8.61 4.09 -11.52
CA GLU A 26 9.57 4.67 -12.48
C GLU A 26 9.92 3.72 -13.63
N ASN A 27 9.78 2.42 -13.42
CA ASN A 27 9.98 1.39 -14.42
C ASN A 27 8.70 1.00 -15.17
N GLY A 28 7.64 1.79 -15.04
CA GLY A 28 6.35 1.59 -15.68
C GLY A 28 5.39 0.69 -14.91
N GLY A 29 5.63 0.49 -13.62
CA GLY A 29 4.69 -0.16 -12.72
C GLY A 29 3.46 0.72 -12.42
N PHE A 30 2.51 0.15 -11.72
CA PHE A 30 1.26 0.80 -11.32
C PHE A 30 1.08 0.72 -9.81
N ALA A 31 0.54 1.80 -9.22
CA ALA A 31 0.07 1.83 -7.86
C ALA A 31 -1.46 1.99 -7.85
N CYS A 32 -2.13 1.22 -7.01
CA CYS A 32 -3.57 1.21 -6.88
C CYS A 32 -3.97 1.34 -5.42
N HIS A 33 -5.02 2.11 -5.16
CA HIS A 33 -5.70 2.07 -3.86
C HIS A 33 -6.50 0.78 -3.70
N PHE A 34 -6.56 0.29 -2.48
CA PHE A 34 -7.45 -0.82 -2.14
C PHE A 34 -8.05 -0.64 -0.75
N ASP A 35 -9.17 -1.28 -0.54
CA ASP A 35 -9.85 -1.32 0.74
C ASP A 35 -9.17 -2.36 1.63
N LEU A 36 -8.64 -1.92 2.78
CA LEU A 36 -7.89 -2.76 3.72
C LEU A 36 -8.76 -3.85 4.36
N ASP A 37 -10.04 -3.61 4.55
CA ASP A 37 -10.94 -4.58 5.19
C ASP A 37 -11.28 -5.72 4.25
N THR A 38 -11.49 -5.40 2.98
CA THR A 38 -11.89 -6.38 1.97
C THR A 38 -10.76 -6.93 1.11
N GLY A 39 -9.60 -6.27 1.10
CA GLY A 39 -8.49 -6.58 0.20
C GLY A 39 -8.82 -6.35 -1.28
N THR A 40 -9.77 -5.47 -1.58
CA THR A 40 -10.25 -5.23 -2.94
C THR A 40 -9.73 -3.91 -3.47
N VAL A 41 -9.12 -3.91 -4.65
CA VAL A 41 -8.69 -2.70 -5.35
C VAL A 41 -9.91 -1.84 -5.68
N THR A 42 -9.89 -0.57 -5.27
CA THR A 42 -11.04 0.34 -5.36
C THR A 42 -11.01 1.25 -6.59
N GLY A 43 -9.82 1.54 -7.12
CA GLY A 43 -9.61 2.50 -8.19
C GLY A 43 -8.77 1.97 -9.36
N PRO A 44 -8.38 2.87 -10.26
CA PRO A 44 -7.47 2.56 -11.34
C PRO A 44 -6.02 2.39 -10.86
N GLY A 45 -5.14 1.99 -11.76
CA GLY A 45 -3.69 2.03 -11.57
C GLY A 45 -3.13 3.38 -11.98
N HIS A 46 -2.18 3.89 -11.19
CA HIS A 46 -1.46 5.13 -11.46
C HIS A 46 0.00 4.84 -11.74
N THR A 47 0.57 5.48 -12.77
CA THR A 47 2.00 5.44 -13.07
C THR A 47 2.76 6.52 -12.28
N SER A 48 4.09 6.53 -12.37
CA SER A 48 4.93 7.60 -11.82
C SER A 48 4.63 8.98 -12.41
N ASN A 49 4.13 9.04 -13.66
CA ASN A 49 3.75 10.28 -14.33
C ASN A 49 2.30 10.69 -14.05
N MET A 50 1.61 9.99 -13.13
CA MET A 50 0.19 10.19 -12.83
C MET A 50 -0.76 9.82 -13.98
N ASP A 51 -0.29 9.07 -14.98
CA ASP A 51 -1.17 8.50 -15.99
C ASP A 51 -2.07 7.43 -15.36
N ILE A 52 -3.29 7.33 -15.85
CA ILE A 52 -4.32 6.43 -15.31
C ILE A 52 -4.53 5.25 -16.26
N ALA A 53 -4.56 4.04 -15.70
CA ALA A 53 -4.93 2.82 -16.40
C ALA A 53 -6.04 2.10 -15.64
N TYR A 54 -7.10 1.68 -16.33
CA TYR A 54 -8.21 0.94 -15.73
C TYR A 54 -7.99 -0.58 -15.73
N GLU A 55 -7.07 -1.03 -16.58
CA GLU A 55 -6.65 -2.44 -16.65
C GLU A 55 -5.14 -2.52 -16.84
N HIS A 56 -4.56 -3.60 -16.37
CA HIS A 56 -3.14 -3.83 -16.51
C HIS A 56 -2.80 -4.10 -18.00
N PRO A 57 -1.96 -3.28 -18.63
CA PRO A 57 -1.79 -3.26 -20.09
C PRO A 57 -1.26 -4.57 -20.69
N TYR A 58 -0.56 -5.36 -19.89
CA TYR A 58 0.01 -6.62 -20.34
C TYR A 58 -0.91 -7.82 -20.11
N SER A 59 -1.55 -7.91 -18.93
CA SER A 59 -2.41 -9.05 -18.58
C SER A 59 -3.88 -8.85 -18.94
N GLY A 60 -4.32 -7.60 -19.19
CA GLY A 60 -5.72 -7.25 -19.40
C GLY A 60 -6.59 -7.36 -18.14
N ILE A 61 -5.99 -7.60 -16.99
CA ILE A 61 -6.73 -7.68 -15.72
C ILE A 61 -7.17 -6.29 -15.31
N LYS A 62 -8.47 -6.11 -15.02
CA LYS A 62 -9.02 -4.87 -14.50
C LYS A 62 -8.50 -4.63 -13.09
N PHE A 63 -8.06 -3.39 -12.82
CA PHE A 63 -7.60 -3.01 -11.48
C PHE A 63 -8.76 -2.96 -10.50
N LYS A 64 -9.77 -2.12 -10.75
CA LYS A 64 -10.94 -2.01 -9.87
C LYS A 64 -11.68 -3.34 -9.74
N GLY A 65 -11.82 -3.81 -8.52
CA GLY A 65 -12.44 -5.09 -8.18
C GLY A 65 -11.47 -6.26 -8.10
N PHE A 66 -10.17 -6.06 -8.41
CA PHE A 66 -9.16 -7.09 -8.21
C PHE A 66 -9.03 -7.42 -6.72
N LYS A 67 -9.07 -8.69 -6.38
CA LYS A 67 -8.86 -9.21 -5.04
C LYS A 67 -7.39 -9.50 -4.82
N ILE A 68 -6.77 -8.81 -3.88
CA ILE A 68 -5.38 -9.03 -3.49
C ILE A 68 -5.29 -10.36 -2.74
N PRO A 69 -4.50 -11.34 -3.24
CA PRO A 69 -4.32 -12.60 -2.54
C PRO A 69 -3.64 -12.39 -1.18
N TYR A 70 -3.94 -13.26 -0.22
CA TYR A 70 -3.29 -13.27 1.10
C TYR A 70 -3.35 -11.94 1.85
N CYS A 71 -4.37 -11.09 1.62
CA CYS A 71 -4.43 -9.76 2.22
C CYS A 71 -4.44 -9.80 3.75
N GLU A 72 -5.15 -10.76 4.37
CA GLU A 72 -5.14 -10.92 5.82
C GLU A 72 -3.78 -11.37 6.34
N GLU A 73 -3.15 -12.33 5.68
CA GLU A 73 -1.82 -12.82 6.04
C GLU A 73 -0.76 -11.72 5.91
N VAL A 74 -0.88 -10.84 4.90
CA VAL A 74 -0.03 -9.64 4.78
C VAL A 74 -0.20 -8.73 5.98
N LYS A 75 -1.46 -8.45 6.38
CA LYS A 75 -1.74 -7.59 7.55
C LYS A 75 -1.15 -8.17 8.85
N GLU A 76 -1.30 -9.46 9.06
CA GLU A 76 -0.71 -10.15 10.22
C GLU A 76 0.83 -10.11 10.18
N LEU A 77 1.42 -10.37 9.01
CA LEU A 77 2.87 -10.38 8.82
C LEU A 77 3.50 -9.03 9.18
N VAL A 78 2.96 -7.92 8.64
CA VAL A 78 3.52 -6.57 8.91
C VAL A 78 3.27 -6.10 10.33
N LYS A 79 2.15 -6.49 10.96
CA LYS A 79 1.89 -6.20 12.38
C LYS A 79 2.88 -6.91 13.28
N ASN A 80 3.16 -8.18 13.02
CA ASN A 80 4.14 -8.94 13.78
C ASN A 80 5.54 -8.37 13.60
N ALA A 81 5.95 -8.03 12.38
CA ALA A 81 7.23 -7.37 12.13
C ALA A 81 7.36 -6.03 12.88
N ALA A 82 6.31 -5.22 12.89
CA ALA A 82 6.29 -3.96 13.63
C ALA A 82 6.41 -4.13 15.16
N LEU A 83 6.00 -5.26 15.71
CA LEU A 83 6.15 -5.58 17.14
C LEU A 83 7.56 -6.06 17.49
N GLU A 84 8.25 -6.74 16.56
CA GLU A 84 9.64 -7.17 16.74
C GLU A 84 10.62 -5.97 16.71
N GLU A 85 10.25 -4.89 16.00
CA GLU A 85 11.05 -3.69 15.84
C GLU A 85 10.34 -2.44 16.42
N PRO A 86 10.08 -2.40 17.73
CA PRO A 86 9.24 -1.37 18.36
C PRO A 86 9.87 0.04 18.36
N GLU A 87 11.16 0.16 18.03
CA GLU A 87 11.84 1.44 17.89
C GLU A 87 11.38 2.21 16.64
N PHE A 88 10.95 1.49 15.59
CA PHE A 88 10.37 2.08 14.39
C PHE A 88 8.91 2.45 14.63
N LYS A 89 8.68 3.67 15.09
CA LYS A 89 7.32 4.18 15.36
C LYS A 89 6.46 4.30 14.13
N TYR A 90 7.09 4.55 12.98
CA TYR A 90 6.47 4.64 11.67
C TYR A 90 7.38 3.96 10.66
N CYS A 91 6.88 2.94 9.99
CA CYS A 91 7.63 2.15 9.02
C CYS A 91 6.74 1.78 7.85
N GLY A 92 7.27 1.88 6.64
CA GLY A 92 6.67 1.32 5.43
C GLY A 92 7.24 -0.06 5.16
N TRP A 93 6.38 -1.06 5.07
CA TRP A 93 6.76 -2.42 4.76
C TRP A 93 6.48 -2.74 3.30
N ASP A 94 7.51 -3.08 2.55
CA ASP A 94 7.35 -3.62 1.21
C ASP A 94 7.17 -5.14 1.29
N VAL A 95 6.01 -5.60 0.83
CA VAL A 95 5.61 -7.02 0.90
C VAL A 95 5.40 -7.57 -0.49
N CYS A 96 6.09 -8.64 -0.81
CA CYS A 96 5.87 -9.43 -2.01
C CYS A 96 4.84 -10.53 -1.74
N ILE A 97 3.94 -10.75 -2.67
CA ILE A 97 2.98 -11.85 -2.64
C ILE A 97 3.38 -12.89 -3.68
N SER A 98 3.71 -14.08 -3.23
CA SER A 98 4.07 -15.23 -4.07
C SER A 98 3.02 -16.34 -3.99
N GLU A 99 3.22 -17.41 -4.75
CA GLU A 99 2.39 -18.64 -4.66
C GLU A 99 2.45 -19.29 -3.28
N ASN A 100 3.54 -19.05 -2.53
CA ASN A 100 3.74 -19.61 -1.19
C ASN A 100 3.27 -18.65 -0.07
N GLY A 101 2.63 -17.54 -0.42
CA GLY A 101 2.17 -16.52 0.52
C GLY A 101 3.01 -15.25 0.52
N PRO A 102 2.76 -14.34 1.46
CA PRO A 102 3.44 -13.06 1.55
C PRO A 102 4.83 -13.19 2.20
N ALA A 103 5.75 -12.33 1.77
CA ALA A 103 7.08 -12.17 2.38
C ALA A 103 7.45 -10.68 2.43
N ILE A 104 8.03 -10.24 3.55
CA ILE A 104 8.60 -8.89 3.66
C ILE A 104 9.89 -8.85 2.86
N ILE A 105 10.01 -7.84 2.00
CA ILE A 105 11.21 -7.55 1.23
C ILE A 105 12.08 -6.56 1.99
N GLU A 106 11.48 -5.47 2.48
CA GLU A 106 12.20 -4.44 3.23
C GLU A 106 11.27 -3.65 4.14
N GLY A 107 11.86 -2.99 5.13
CA GLY A 107 11.21 -2.00 5.97
C GLY A 107 11.87 -0.64 5.81
N ASN A 108 11.10 0.40 5.60
CA ASN A 108 11.54 1.76 5.36
C ASN A 108 11.11 2.68 6.51
N ASP A 109 12.05 3.26 7.24
CA ASP A 109 11.80 4.22 8.32
C ASP A 109 11.33 5.59 7.80
N TYR A 110 11.55 5.88 6.52
CA TYR A 110 11.04 7.03 5.80
C TYR A 110 10.04 6.60 4.71
N ALA A 111 8.93 6.00 5.15
CA ALA A 111 7.90 5.55 4.21
C ALA A 111 7.34 6.72 3.38
N ALA A 112 7.25 6.52 2.07
CA ALA A 112 6.66 7.47 1.15
C ALA A 112 5.20 7.75 1.52
N TYR A 113 4.81 9.03 1.51
CA TYR A 113 3.46 9.49 1.87
C TYR A 113 2.65 10.00 0.68
N ASP A 114 3.23 10.02 -0.51
CA ASP A 114 2.61 10.44 -1.76
C ASP A 114 1.68 9.38 -2.34
N PHE A 115 2.09 8.12 -2.36
CA PHE A 115 1.28 7.01 -2.88
C PHE A 115 -0.13 6.89 -2.27
N PRO A 116 -0.30 7.00 -0.95
CA PRO A 116 -1.64 6.95 -0.36
C PRO A 116 -2.48 8.20 -0.64
N GLN A 117 -1.88 9.22 -1.27
CA GLN A 117 -2.54 10.46 -1.65
C GLN A 117 -2.77 10.58 -3.17
N LEU A 118 -2.58 9.48 -3.92
CA LEU A 118 -2.91 9.43 -5.34
C LEU A 118 -4.37 9.82 -5.56
N PRO A 119 -4.66 10.67 -6.55
CA PRO A 119 -6.03 11.10 -6.83
C PRO A 119 -6.85 9.91 -7.36
N ASP A 120 -7.93 9.61 -6.68
CA ASP A 120 -8.92 8.64 -7.14
C ASP A 120 -10.30 9.28 -7.12
N GLU A 121 -11.16 8.94 -8.09
CA GLU A 121 -12.49 9.55 -8.23
C GLU A 121 -13.39 9.24 -7.03
N ASP A 122 -13.22 8.04 -6.46
CA ASP A 122 -14.05 7.52 -5.38
C ASP A 122 -13.40 7.67 -3.99
N THR A 123 -12.17 8.18 -3.89
CA THR A 123 -11.48 8.33 -2.60
C THR A 123 -11.77 9.69 -1.97
N PRO A 124 -12.16 9.74 -0.69
CA PRO A 124 -12.32 11.02 0.02
C PRO A 124 -11.02 11.82 -0.03
N LYS A 125 -11.07 13.06 -0.53
CA LYS A 125 -9.92 13.97 -0.64
C LYS A 125 -9.54 14.56 0.73
N VAL A 126 -9.34 13.70 1.72
CA VAL A 126 -9.06 14.11 3.12
C VAL A 126 -7.58 14.00 3.51
N GLY A 127 -6.75 13.44 2.64
CA GLY A 127 -5.33 13.23 2.90
C GLY A 127 -5.05 12.33 4.12
N LEU A 128 -3.78 12.07 4.38
CA LEU A 128 -3.34 11.18 5.47
C LEU A 128 -3.49 11.78 6.86
N ILE A 129 -3.55 13.09 6.97
CA ILE A 129 -3.52 13.78 8.27
C ILE A 129 -4.68 13.37 9.16
N SER A 130 -5.87 13.17 8.60
CA SER A 130 -7.05 12.74 9.34
C SER A 130 -6.88 11.32 9.89
N ILE A 131 -6.20 10.46 9.16
CA ILE A 131 -5.88 9.09 9.60
C ILE A 131 -4.83 9.13 10.69
N ILE A 132 -3.74 9.86 10.49
CA ILE A 132 -2.65 9.98 11.47
C ILE A 132 -3.15 10.56 12.79
N LYS A 133 -4.01 11.57 12.76
CA LYS A 133 -4.58 12.19 13.97
C LYS A 133 -5.49 11.26 14.78
N GLN A 134 -6.00 10.19 14.23
CA GLN A 134 -6.71 9.17 15.00
C GLN A 134 -5.79 8.44 15.98
N TYR A 135 -4.50 8.34 15.65
CA TYR A 135 -3.49 7.66 16.45
C TYR A 135 -2.58 8.63 17.21
N ILE A 136 -2.39 9.83 16.69
CA ILE A 136 -1.56 10.89 17.29
C ILE A 136 -2.38 12.19 17.31
N PRO A 137 -3.35 12.34 18.26
CA PRO A 137 -4.28 13.48 18.29
C PRO A 137 -3.58 14.85 18.40
N ASP A 138 -2.47 14.89 19.14
CA ASP A 138 -1.71 16.12 19.44
C ASP A 138 -0.63 16.44 18.39
N LEU A 139 -0.66 15.77 17.23
CA LEU A 139 0.27 16.06 16.14
C LEU A 139 0.13 17.53 15.72
N LYS A 140 1.18 18.30 15.98
CA LYS A 140 1.34 19.68 15.50
C LYS A 140 1.98 19.64 14.12
N LEU A 141 1.39 20.34 13.18
CA LEU A 141 1.91 20.55 11.83
C LEU A 141 2.56 21.91 11.76
#